data_1241857a299747b748a54c21c67bed2f
#
_entry.id   1241857a299747b748a54c21c67bed2f
#
_cell.length_a   1.000
_cell.length_b   1.000
_cell.length_c   1.000
_cell.angle_alpha   90.00
_cell.angle_beta   90.00
_cell.angle_gamma   90.00
#
_symmetry.space_group_name_H-M   'P 1'
#
loop_
_entity.id
_entity.type
_entity.pdbx_description
1 polymer ?
#
loop_
_entity_poly.entity_id
_entity_poly.type
_entity_poly.pdbx_seq_one_letter_code
_entity_poly.pdbx_strand_id
1 'polypeptide(L)'
;MVHPVPRAPKRNPLPPALGSQGMPAAPVPSQLPTMEEVSAGGVVVEMHDGAPRVAIIARINRGGRLEWCLPKGHPEGVETHAQAAVREIEEETGIAGDVLAPLGSIDYWFTVSGHRVHKTVHHFLLRATGGFLTIENDPDHEAVDVAWVPLDELARKLSFPNERRITDLARELLPEHF
;
A
#
# COMPACT_ATOMS: atom_id res chain seq x y z
N MET A 1 2.79 3.94 4.33
CA MET A 1 2.56 5.09 3.44
C MET A 1 1.27 4.92 2.69
N VAL A 2 0.41 5.86 2.92
CA VAL A 2 -0.94 5.87 2.39
C VAL A 2 -0.91 6.12 0.91
N HIS A 3 -1.58 5.26 0.16
CA HIS A 3 -2.06 5.67 -1.14
C HIS A 3 -3.34 6.46 -0.93
N PRO A 4 -3.31 7.76 -1.18
CA PRO A 4 -4.56 8.38 -1.50
C PRO A 4 -5.12 7.65 -2.72
N VAL A 5 -6.34 7.19 -2.62
CA VAL A 5 -7.09 6.89 -3.84
C VAL A 5 -6.96 8.17 -4.67
N PRO A 6 -6.39 8.10 -5.88
CA PRO A 6 -6.19 9.29 -6.67
C PRO A 6 -7.55 9.93 -6.89
N ARG A 7 -7.70 11.14 -6.39
CA ARG A 7 -8.85 11.95 -6.75
C ARG A 7 -8.73 12.18 -8.24
N ALA A 8 -9.75 11.81 -9.00
CA ALA A 8 -9.86 12.29 -10.36
C ALA A 8 -9.63 13.80 -10.34
N PRO A 9 -8.75 14.33 -11.18
CA PRO A 9 -8.49 15.75 -11.21
C PRO A 9 -9.82 16.47 -11.36
N LYS A 10 -10.09 17.45 -10.47
CA LYS A 10 -11.22 18.33 -10.68
C LYS A 10 -11.05 18.89 -12.10
N ARG A 11 -11.98 18.59 -12.97
CA ARG A 11 -12.05 19.25 -14.27
C ARG A 11 -12.15 20.74 -13.96
N ASN A 12 -11.09 21.48 -14.22
CA ASN A 12 -11.22 22.91 -14.26
C ASN A 12 -12.27 23.23 -15.35
N PRO A 13 -13.24 24.08 -15.06
CA PRO A 13 -14.15 24.51 -16.11
C PRO A 13 -13.31 25.09 -17.24
N LEU A 14 -13.63 24.68 -18.47
CA LEU A 14 -13.03 25.22 -19.67
C LEU A 14 -13.14 26.74 -19.62
N PRO A 15 -12.05 27.47 -19.86
CA PRO A 15 -12.15 28.91 -20.01
C PRO A 15 -13.05 29.22 -21.20
N PRO A 16 -13.82 30.31 -21.14
CA PRO A 16 -14.68 30.71 -22.26
C PRO A 16 -13.82 30.86 -23.51
N ALA A 17 -14.33 30.38 -24.62
CA ALA A 17 -13.69 30.43 -25.91
C ALA A 17 -13.35 31.90 -26.26
N LEU A 18 -12.11 32.26 -26.15
CA LEU A 18 -11.54 33.48 -26.72
C LEU A 18 -10.80 33.08 -28.00
N GLY A 19 -11.17 33.77 -29.07
CA GLY A 19 -10.82 33.64 -30.46
C GLY A 19 -9.49 32.99 -30.82
N SER A 20 -9.57 32.20 -31.83
CA SER A 20 -8.61 31.63 -32.77
C SER A 20 -7.16 32.20 -32.72
N GLN A 21 -6.42 31.82 -31.71
CA GLN A 21 -4.96 31.68 -31.81
C GLN A 21 -4.60 30.48 -30.99
N GLY A 22 -4.09 29.44 -31.69
CA GLY A 22 -3.92 28.12 -31.17
C GLY A 22 -3.12 28.02 -29.87
N MET A 23 -3.82 27.94 -28.78
CA MET A 23 -3.23 27.38 -27.56
C MET A 23 -3.07 25.88 -27.76
N PRO A 24 -1.91 25.30 -27.42
CA PRO A 24 -1.75 23.86 -27.50
C PRO A 24 -2.84 23.20 -26.66
N ALA A 25 -3.53 22.22 -27.24
CA ALA A 25 -4.53 21.43 -26.53
C ALA A 25 -3.90 20.86 -25.26
N ALA A 26 -4.63 20.88 -24.12
CA ALA A 26 -4.18 20.22 -22.91
C ALA A 26 -3.90 18.75 -23.23
N PRO A 27 -2.75 18.20 -22.83
CA PRO A 27 -2.41 16.81 -23.14
C PRO A 27 -3.47 15.86 -22.58
N VAL A 28 -3.92 14.91 -23.38
CA VAL A 28 -4.80 13.83 -22.93
C VAL A 28 -4.03 12.93 -21.93
N PRO A 29 -4.70 12.26 -20.98
CA PRO A 29 -4.02 11.45 -19.96
C PRO A 29 -3.00 10.45 -20.50
N SER A 30 -3.25 9.85 -21.68
CA SER A 30 -2.33 8.94 -22.35
C SER A 30 -1.06 9.61 -22.94
N GLN A 31 -1.02 10.93 -22.98
CA GLN A 31 0.11 11.73 -23.49
C GLN A 31 0.91 12.39 -22.37
N LEU A 32 0.49 12.24 -21.10
CA LEU A 32 1.22 12.79 -19.96
C LEU A 32 2.53 12.03 -19.73
N PRO A 33 3.57 12.72 -19.24
CA PRO A 33 4.79 12.06 -18.81
C PRO A 33 4.47 10.98 -17.77
N THR A 34 5.14 9.83 -17.89
CA THR A 34 4.98 8.71 -16.97
C THR A 34 6.06 8.73 -15.91
N MET A 35 5.68 8.55 -14.65
CA MET A 35 6.58 8.33 -13.51
C MET A 35 6.36 6.92 -12.95
N GLU A 36 7.47 6.25 -12.63
CA GLU A 36 7.42 4.97 -11.91
C GLU A 36 7.60 5.20 -10.42
N GLU A 37 6.72 4.60 -9.61
CA GLU A 37 6.87 4.55 -8.17
C GLU A 37 6.89 3.10 -7.69
N VAL A 38 7.71 2.82 -6.69
CA VAL A 38 7.83 1.49 -6.09
C VAL A 38 7.63 1.59 -4.59
N SER A 39 6.86 0.66 -4.05
CA SER A 39 6.74 0.43 -2.61
C SER A 39 6.96 -1.05 -2.31
N ALA A 40 7.27 -1.34 -1.06
CA ALA A 40 7.38 -2.69 -0.54
C ALA A 40 6.70 -2.80 0.83
N GLY A 41 6.13 -3.94 1.09
CA GLY A 41 5.44 -4.23 2.33
C GLY A 41 4.98 -5.67 2.38
N GLY A 42 3.91 -5.96 3.07
CA GLY A 42 3.38 -7.31 3.04
C GLY A 42 2.57 -7.75 4.25
N VAL A 43 2.62 -9.04 4.46
CA VAL A 43 1.83 -9.78 5.42
C VAL A 43 2.74 -10.31 6.51
N VAL A 44 2.71 -9.71 7.69
CA VAL A 44 3.44 -10.18 8.87
C VAL A 44 2.53 -11.05 9.73
N VAL A 45 2.93 -12.30 9.92
CA VAL A 45 2.10 -13.34 10.56
C VAL A 45 2.67 -13.70 11.92
N GLU A 46 1.79 -13.75 12.90
CA GLU A 46 2.03 -14.31 14.22
C GLU A 46 1.03 -15.44 14.49
N MET A 47 1.53 -16.56 14.99
CA MET A 47 0.64 -17.61 15.49
C MET A 47 0.13 -17.24 16.88
N HIS A 48 -1.18 -17.17 17.05
CA HIS A 48 -1.84 -16.82 18.30
C HIS A 48 -2.94 -17.84 18.60
N ASP A 49 -2.83 -18.51 19.73
CA ASP A 49 -3.76 -19.57 20.13
C ASP A 49 -3.97 -20.64 19.02
N GLY A 50 -2.90 -21.01 18.32
CA GLY A 50 -2.92 -22.01 17.27
C GLY A 50 -3.44 -21.52 15.91
N ALA A 51 -3.73 -20.23 15.76
CA ALA A 51 -4.23 -19.65 14.52
C ALA A 51 -3.36 -18.46 14.05
N PRO A 52 -3.16 -18.30 12.74
CA PRO A 52 -2.40 -17.18 12.21
C PRO A 52 -3.20 -15.88 12.26
N ARG A 53 -2.52 -14.81 12.67
CA ARG A 53 -3.03 -13.43 12.62
C ARG A 53 -2.04 -12.49 11.95
N VAL A 54 -2.55 -11.42 11.36
CA VAL A 54 -1.80 -10.47 10.55
C VAL A 54 -2.00 -9.06 11.08
N ALA A 55 -0.92 -8.28 11.14
CA ALA A 55 -0.99 -6.87 11.50
C ALA A 55 -1.32 -6.03 10.27
N ILE A 56 -2.38 -5.24 10.38
CA ILE A 56 -2.81 -4.29 9.34
C ILE A 56 -3.02 -2.90 9.93
N ILE A 57 -3.02 -1.91 9.07
CA ILE A 57 -3.23 -0.52 9.46
C ILE A 57 -4.53 0.05 8.90
N ALA A 58 -5.06 1.03 9.61
CA ALA A 58 -6.19 1.82 9.14
C ALA A 58 -5.77 3.26 8.94
N ARG A 59 -6.41 3.90 7.98
CA ARG A 59 -6.22 5.32 7.69
C ARG A 59 -7.49 5.96 7.19
N ILE A 60 -7.53 7.27 7.27
CA ILE A 60 -8.66 8.05 6.75
C ILE A 60 -8.33 8.52 5.34
N ASN A 61 -9.16 8.16 4.36
CA ASN A 61 -9.01 8.63 3.00
C ASN A 61 -9.49 10.09 2.85
N ARG A 62 -9.30 10.66 1.66
CA ARG A 62 -9.70 12.05 1.39
C ARG A 62 -11.20 12.30 1.53
N GLY A 63 -12.03 11.26 1.41
CA GLY A 63 -13.47 11.32 1.62
C GLY A 63 -13.90 11.19 3.08
N GLY A 64 -12.94 11.08 4.01
CA GLY A 64 -13.21 10.91 5.45
C GLY A 64 -13.58 9.49 5.84
N ARG A 65 -13.37 8.49 4.98
CA ARG A 65 -13.66 7.08 5.26
C ARG A 65 -12.45 6.37 5.80
N LEU A 66 -12.69 5.48 6.76
CA LEU A 66 -11.68 4.57 7.28
C LEU A 66 -11.41 3.45 6.26
N GLU A 67 -10.14 3.25 5.94
CA GLU A 67 -9.68 2.18 5.06
C GLU A 67 -8.66 1.31 5.78
N TRP A 68 -8.81 0.00 5.68
CA TRP A 68 -7.86 -0.98 6.17
C TRP A 68 -6.99 -1.50 5.05
N CYS A 69 -5.68 -1.52 5.26
CA CYS A 69 -4.73 -1.94 4.24
C CYS A 69 -3.50 -2.64 4.85
N LEU A 70 -2.78 -3.33 3.99
CA LEU A 70 -1.48 -3.90 4.32
C LEU A 70 -0.44 -2.77 4.45
N PRO A 71 0.48 -2.85 5.44
CA PRO A 71 1.56 -1.88 5.60
C PRO A 71 2.52 -1.94 4.42
N LYS A 72 2.99 -0.78 3.97
CA LYS A 72 3.95 -0.62 2.87
C LYS A 72 4.52 0.78 2.81
N GLY A 73 5.66 0.93 2.15
CA GLY A 73 6.23 2.23 1.87
C GLY A 73 7.40 2.16 0.89
N HIS A 74 7.99 3.31 0.62
CA HIS A 74 9.06 3.43 -0.37
C HIS A 74 10.40 2.88 0.15
N PRO A 75 11.14 2.11 -0.68
CA PRO A 75 12.54 1.78 -0.36
C PRO A 75 13.38 3.05 -0.15
N GLU A 76 14.33 2.99 0.74
CA GLU A 76 15.26 4.06 1.06
C GLU A 76 16.69 3.66 0.67
N GLY A 77 17.41 4.59 0.01
CA GLY A 77 18.80 4.37 -0.36
C GLY A 77 19.00 3.09 -1.17
N VAL A 78 19.84 2.20 -0.64
CA VAL A 78 20.20 0.93 -1.30
C VAL A 78 19.42 -0.28 -0.78
N GLU A 79 18.34 -0.04 -0.04
CA GLU A 79 17.49 -1.13 0.44
C GLU A 79 16.99 -2.02 -0.70
N THR A 80 17.02 -3.33 -0.50
CA THR A 80 16.23 -4.25 -1.34
C THR A 80 14.73 -4.09 -1.02
N HIS A 81 13.87 -4.57 -1.90
CA HIS A 81 12.44 -4.56 -1.63
C HIS A 81 12.09 -5.33 -0.34
N ALA A 82 12.74 -6.46 -0.09
CA ALA A 82 12.55 -7.23 1.14
C ALA A 82 12.96 -6.44 2.40
N GLN A 83 14.10 -5.75 2.35
CA GLN A 83 14.56 -4.90 3.46
C GLN A 83 13.59 -3.74 3.71
N ALA A 84 13.13 -3.10 2.66
CA ALA A 84 12.13 -2.03 2.76
C ALA A 84 10.82 -2.54 3.38
N ALA A 85 10.36 -3.73 2.98
CA ALA A 85 9.16 -4.34 3.54
C ALA A 85 9.29 -4.57 5.05
N VAL A 86 10.42 -5.11 5.51
CA VAL A 86 10.68 -5.32 6.95
C VAL A 86 10.62 -4.00 7.72
N ARG A 87 11.29 -2.98 7.22
CA ARG A 87 11.34 -1.66 7.86
C ARG A 87 9.97 -0.98 7.88
N GLU A 88 9.28 -0.95 6.75
CA GLU A 88 7.97 -0.29 6.64
C GLU A 88 6.90 -0.97 7.50
N ILE A 89 6.91 -2.29 7.56
CA ILE A 89 5.98 -3.04 8.43
C ILE A 89 6.23 -2.68 9.89
N GLU A 90 7.48 -2.62 10.32
CA GLU A 90 7.81 -2.25 11.70
C GLU A 90 7.45 -0.79 12.00
N GLU A 91 7.75 0.15 11.10
CA GLU A 91 7.39 1.56 11.26
C GLU A 91 5.88 1.77 11.36
N GLU A 92 5.11 1.14 10.49
CA GLU A 92 3.66 1.35 10.41
C GLU A 92 2.85 0.54 11.43
N THR A 93 3.32 -0.65 11.83
CA THR A 93 2.58 -1.54 12.74
C THR A 93 3.20 -1.72 14.12
N GLY A 94 4.48 -1.44 14.27
CA GLY A 94 5.24 -1.75 15.46
C GLY A 94 5.77 -3.19 15.52
N ILE A 95 5.50 -4.01 14.51
CA ILE A 95 5.85 -5.43 14.51
C ILE A 95 7.14 -5.67 13.72
N ALA A 96 8.16 -6.19 14.41
CA ALA A 96 9.37 -6.69 13.79
C ALA A 96 9.11 -8.07 13.17
N GLY A 97 9.75 -8.34 12.03
CA GLY A 97 9.59 -9.63 11.37
C GLY A 97 10.74 -9.98 10.44
N ASP A 98 10.80 -11.25 10.10
CA ASP A 98 11.74 -11.81 9.13
C ASP A 98 11.00 -12.25 7.86
N VAL A 99 11.60 -11.98 6.71
CA VAL A 99 11.03 -12.39 5.42
C VAL A 99 11.11 -13.91 5.25
N LEU A 100 9.98 -14.52 4.95
CA LEU A 100 9.86 -15.95 4.63
C LEU A 100 9.83 -16.21 3.13
N ALA A 101 9.06 -15.41 2.39
CA ALA A 101 8.85 -15.60 0.96
C ALA A 101 8.31 -14.34 0.29
N PRO A 102 8.57 -14.15 -1.01
CA PRO A 102 7.85 -13.16 -1.80
C PRO A 102 6.41 -13.61 -2.05
N LEU A 103 5.47 -12.66 -2.05
CA LEU A 103 4.06 -12.88 -2.37
C LEU A 103 3.66 -12.35 -3.75
N GLY A 104 4.61 -11.74 -4.46
CA GLY A 104 4.33 -11.09 -5.72
C GLY A 104 4.07 -9.59 -5.58
N SER A 105 3.67 -8.99 -6.68
CA SER A 105 3.43 -7.55 -6.74
C SER A 105 2.04 -7.25 -7.29
N ILE A 106 1.54 -6.09 -6.91
CA ILE A 106 0.37 -5.46 -7.51
C ILE A 106 0.80 -4.13 -8.10
N ASP A 107 0.16 -3.73 -9.18
CA ASP A 107 0.42 -2.44 -9.79
C ASP A 107 -0.87 -1.73 -10.18
N TYR A 108 -0.80 -0.41 -10.24
CA TYR A 108 -1.92 0.43 -10.64
C TYR A 108 -1.44 1.78 -11.15
N TRP A 109 -2.31 2.44 -11.90
CA TRP A 109 -2.06 3.71 -12.53
C TRP A 109 -2.91 4.81 -11.92
N PHE A 110 -2.34 5.99 -11.78
CA PHE A 110 -3.08 7.20 -11.39
C PHE A 110 -2.41 8.44 -11.96
N THR A 111 -3.12 9.56 -11.95
CA THR A 111 -2.63 10.84 -12.47
C THR A 111 -2.52 11.83 -11.32
N VAL A 112 -1.36 12.44 -11.17
CA VAL A 112 -1.08 13.47 -10.16
C VAL A 112 -0.28 14.60 -10.79
N SER A 113 -0.72 15.85 -10.59
CA SER A 113 0.04 17.05 -10.97
C SER A 113 0.57 17.02 -12.41
N GLY A 114 -0.25 16.60 -13.38
CA GLY A 114 0.12 16.51 -14.77
C GLY A 114 1.03 15.36 -15.15
N HIS A 115 1.23 14.40 -14.25
CA HIS A 115 1.98 13.18 -14.49
C HIS A 115 1.08 11.96 -14.38
N ARG A 116 1.38 10.98 -15.22
CA ARG A 116 0.81 9.64 -15.10
C ARG A 116 1.76 8.79 -14.27
N VAL A 117 1.27 8.24 -13.16
CA VAL A 117 2.10 7.45 -12.23
C VAL A 117 1.71 5.98 -12.35
N HIS A 118 2.72 5.15 -12.60
CA HIS A 118 2.62 3.71 -12.50
C HIS A 118 3.25 3.27 -11.18
N LYS A 119 2.43 2.76 -10.27
CA LYS A 119 2.89 2.31 -8.97
C LYS A 119 2.88 0.80 -8.89
N THR A 120 4.03 0.25 -8.47
CA THR A 120 4.21 -1.17 -8.19
C THR A 120 4.48 -1.37 -6.70
N VAL A 121 3.76 -2.28 -6.08
CA VAL A 121 3.95 -2.65 -4.68
C VAL A 121 4.39 -4.10 -4.59
N HIS A 122 5.60 -4.33 -4.10
CA HIS A 122 6.13 -5.66 -3.84
C HIS A 122 5.74 -6.14 -2.45
N HIS A 123 5.10 -7.29 -2.37
CA HIS A 123 4.62 -7.87 -1.11
C HIS A 123 5.42 -9.09 -0.70
N PHE A 124 5.64 -9.23 0.60
CA PHE A 124 6.38 -10.34 1.20
C PHE A 124 5.57 -10.95 2.35
N LEU A 125 5.77 -12.25 2.55
CA LEU A 125 5.31 -12.94 3.74
C LEU A 125 6.41 -12.85 4.80
N LEU A 126 6.07 -12.37 5.99
CA LEU A 126 6.98 -12.25 7.12
C LEU A 126 6.48 -13.07 8.31
N ARG A 127 7.43 -13.58 9.09
CA ARG A 127 7.17 -14.09 10.43
C ARG A 127 7.40 -12.99 11.45
N ALA A 128 6.43 -12.72 12.30
CA ALA A 128 6.62 -11.79 13.42
C ALA A 128 7.67 -12.33 14.39
N THR A 129 8.62 -11.48 14.78
CA THR A 129 9.72 -11.85 15.69
C THR A 129 9.71 -11.04 16.98
N GLY A 130 8.97 -9.95 17.05
CA GLY A 130 8.90 -9.10 18.23
C GLY A 130 8.09 -7.83 18.00
N GLY A 131 8.17 -6.94 18.97
CA GLY A 131 7.43 -5.70 18.94
C GLY A 131 6.01 -5.83 19.50
N PHE A 132 5.29 -4.75 19.43
CA PHE A 132 3.87 -4.65 19.80
C PHE A 132 3.16 -3.66 18.88
N LEU A 133 1.86 -3.81 18.73
CA LEU A 133 1.07 -2.95 17.86
C LEU A 133 1.16 -1.50 18.32
N THR A 134 1.62 -0.62 17.43
CA THR A 134 1.66 0.82 17.64
C THR A 134 1.74 1.55 16.30
N ILE A 135 1.12 2.71 16.22
CA ILE A 135 1.24 3.64 15.08
C ILE A 135 2.22 4.78 15.36
N GLU A 136 2.83 4.82 16.54
CA GLU A 136 3.70 5.93 16.97
C GLU A 136 5.04 5.96 16.23
N ASN A 137 5.46 4.85 15.65
CA ASN A 137 6.72 4.73 14.93
C ASN A 137 6.61 5.06 13.44
N ASP A 138 5.41 5.35 12.95
CA ASP A 138 5.20 5.76 11.57
C ASP A 138 5.67 7.21 11.38
N PRO A 139 6.77 7.45 10.63
CA PRO A 139 7.30 8.80 10.45
C PRO A 139 6.35 9.74 9.69
N ASP A 140 5.48 9.20 8.85
CA ASP A 140 4.53 9.97 8.06
C ASP A 140 3.21 10.21 8.80
N HIS A 141 3.00 9.59 9.95
CA HIS A 141 1.79 9.70 10.78
C HIS A 141 0.47 9.53 10.01
N GLU A 142 0.47 8.65 9.02
CA GLU A 142 -0.69 8.44 8.16
C GLU A 142 -1.68 7.40 8.72
N ALA A 143 -1.16 6.41 9.46
CA ALA A 143 -1.99 5.43 10.12
C ALA A 143 -2.72 6.05 11.32
N VAL A 144 -4.01 5.75 11.44
CA VAL A 144 -4.84 6.18 12.57
C VAL A 144 -5.17 5.04 13.52
N ASP A 145 -4.96 3.80 13.09
CA ASP A 145 -5.18 2.59 13.88
C ASP A 145 -4.32 1.44 13.35
N VAL A 146 -4.12 0.45 14.19
CA VAL A 146 -3.41 -0.79 13.87
C VAL A 146 -4.09 -1.94 14.59
N ALA A 147 -4.19 -3.09 13.94
CA ALA A 147 -4.87 -4.25 14.52
C ALA A 147 -4.25 -5.57 14.07
N TRP A 148 -4.30 -6.56 14.97
CA TRP A 148 -4.18 -7.95 14.59
C TRP A 148 -5.53 -8.46 14.06
N VAL A 149 -5.51 -9.07 12.89
CA VAL A 149 -6.70 -9.65 12.27
C VAL A 149 -6.41 -11.13 11.95
N PRO A 150 -7.31 -12.05 12.32
CA PRO A 150 -7.15 -13.44 11.89
C PRO A 150 -6.99 -13.54 10.38
N LEU A 151 -6.05 -14.34 9.91
CA LEU A 151 -5.77 -14.47 8.47
C LEU A 151 -7.04 -14.88 7.69
N ASP A 152 -7.90 -15.71 8.29
CA ASP A 152 -9.16 -16.12 7.67
C ASP A 152 -10.18 -14.99 7.50
N GLU A 153 -10.03 -13.90 8.23
CA GLU A 153 -10.92 -12.73 8.17
C GLU A 153 -10.30 -11.58 7.38
N LEU A 154 -9.01 -11.69 7.04
CA LEU A 154 -8.25 -10.58 6.47
C LEU A 154 -8.84 -10.09 5.14
N ALA A 155 -9.22 -11.00 4.24
CA ALA A 155 -9.80 -10.63 2.95
C ALA A 155 -11.08 -9.79 3.07
N ARG A 156 -11.89 -10.04 4.11
CA ARG A 156 -13.11 -9.26 4.38
C ARG A 156 -12.82 -7.91 5.03
N LYS A 157 -11.72 -7.83 5.79
CA LYS A 157 -11.34 -6.63 6.52
C LYS A 157 -10.65 -5.60 5.61
N LEU A 158 -9.83 -6.06 4.66
CA LEU A 158 -9.10 -5.20 3.75
C LEU A 158 -10.05 -4.45 2.79
N SER A 159 -9.82 -3.16 2.65
CA SER A 159 -10.64 -2.28 1.81
C SER A 159 -10.33 -2.40 0.32
N PHE A 160 -9.17 -2.96 -0.06
CA PHE A 160 -8.70 -2.99 -1.44
C PHE A 160 -8.72 -4.41 -2.03
N PRO A 161 -9.46 -4.64 -3.14
CA PRO A 161 -9.59 -5.97 -3.74
C PRO A 161 -8.26 -6.59 -4.19
N ASN A 162 -7.31 -5.80 -4.68
CA ASN A 162 -6.00 -6.28 -5.11
C ASN A 162 -5.14 -6.79 -3.93
N GLU A 163 -5.30 -6.22 -2.75
CA GLU A 163 -4.63 -6.71 -1.55
C GLU A 163 -5.22 -8.06 -1.06
N ARG A 164 -6.48 -8.32 -1.33
CA ARG A 164 -7.11 -9.61 -1.02
C ARG A 164 -6.44 -10.77 -1.75
N ARG A 165 -6.01 -10.55 -2.99
CA ARG A 165 -5.23 -11.54 -3.74
C ARG A 165 -3.89 -11.85 -3.05
N ILE A 166 -3.21 -10.86 -2.50
CA ILE A 166 -1.98 -11.05 -1.71
C ILE A 166 -2.27 -11.91 -0.46
N THR A 167 -3.40 -11.67 0.18
CA THR A 167 -3.85 -12.49 1.32
C THR A 167 -4.03 -13.96 0.94
N ASP A 168 -4.65 -14.24 -0.19
CA ASP A 168 -4.85 -15.61 -0.68
C ASP A 168 -3.51 -16.32 -0.94
N LEU A 169 -2.55 -15.62 -1.53
CA LEU A 169 -1.19 -16.15 -1.73
C LEU A 169 -0.48 -16.42 -0.40
N ALA A 170 -0.64 -15.56 0.60
CA ALA A 170 -0.08 -15.78 1.92
C ALA A 170 -0.66 -17.03 2.57
N ARG A 171 -1.97 -17.27 2.45
CA ARG A 171 -2.62 -18.47 2.98
C ARG A 171 -2.11 -19.75 2.32
N GLU A 172 -1.85 -19.72 1.02
CA GLU A 172 -1.31 -20.87 0.28
C GLU A 172 0.12 -21.21 0.72
N LEU A 173 0.96 -20.21 1.00
CA LEU A 173 2.35 -20.41 1.38
C LEU A 173 2.56 -20.68 2.86
N LEU A 174 1.59 -20.35 3.71
CA LEU A 174 1.73 -20.42 5.16
C LEU A 174 2.13 -21.82 5.66
N PRO A 175 1.52 -22.96 5.20
CA PRO A 175 1.85 -24.29 5.68
C PRO A 175 3.29 -24.71 5.45
N GLU A 176 3.98 -24.10 4.49
CA GLU A 176 5.39 -24.39 4.18
C GLU A 176 6.36 -23.69 5.15
N HIS A 177 5.89 -22.67 5.88
CA HIS A 177 6.72 -21.78 6.68
C HIS A 177 6.41 -21.77 8.18
N PHE A 178 5.30 -22.37 8.60
CA PHE A 178 4.86 -22.38 9.99
C PHE A 178 4.58 -23.78 10.52
#